data_93f441615fc7e4ba18d536ab800d1288
#
_entry.id   93f441615fc7e4ba18d536ab800d1288
#
_cell.length_a   1.000
_cell.length_b   1.000
_cell.length_c   1.000
_cell.angle_alpha   90.00
_cell.angle_beta   90.00
_cell.angle_gamma   90.00
#
_symmetry.space_group_name_H-M   'P 1'
#
loop_
_entity.id
_entity.type
_entity.pdbx_description
1 polymer ?
#
loop_
_entity_poly.entity_id
_entity_poly.type
_entity_poly.pdbx_seq_one_letter_code
_entity_poly.pdbx_strand_id
1 'polypeptide(L)'
;MAEVIQSVLVEFTPDQMFSLVDAVEQYSEFLPWCGGTTLIHRDPETTRATIFINYRGIRQSFTTENIKRAPAEMLLRLVEGPFRTLAGSWRFTDLAGRGCKVELNLRYEFAGRVLDKLIGPVFHHIAGTLVEAFVKRAEQVYGRNSVNGERTDAGCTDATR
;
A
#
# COMPACT_ATOMS: atom_id res chain seq x y z
N MET A 1 -11.28 -7.18 17.16
CA MET A 1 -10.96 -6.78 15.79
C MET A 1 -9.97 -5.63 15.81
N ALA A 2 -8.88 -5.76 15.10
CA ALA A 2 -7.87 -4.71 15.04
C ALA A 2 -8.16 -3.74 13.91
N GLU A 3 -7.75 -2.50 14.09
CA GLU A 3 -7.98 -1.46 13.11
C GLU A 3 -6.74 -0.57 13.01
N VAL A 4 -6.36 -0.25 11.77
CA VAL A 4 -5.29 0.71 11.48
C VAL A 4 -5.89 1.83 10.64
N ILE A 5 -5.75 3.06 11.12
CA ILE A 5 -6.22 4.25 10.42
C ILE A 5 -5.06 5.22 10.34
N GLN A 6 -4.61 5.52 9.13
CA GLN A 6 -3.48 6.42 8.91
C GLN A 6 -3.79 7.37 7.79
N SER A 7 -3.23 8.56 7.86
CA SER A 7 -3.34 9.54 6.79
C SER A 7 -2.08 10.39 6.72
N VAL A 8 -1.82 10.90 5.53
CA VAL A 8 -0.66 11.75 5.29
C VAL A 8 -0.95 12.68 4.11
N LEU A 9 -0.36 13.86 4.13
CA LEU A 9 -0.40 14.79 3.01
C LEU A 9 0.89 14.64 2.22
N VAL A 10 0.78 14.51 0.91
CA VAL A 10 1.94 14.34 0.04
C VAL A 10 1.84 15.30 -1.14
N GLU A 11 2.99 15.57 -1.76
CA GLU A 11 3.07 16.46 -2.92
C GLU A 11 2.87 15.74 -4.25
N PHE A 12 2.52 14.47 -4.19
CA PHE A 12 2.26 13.66 -5.38
C PHE A 12 0.77 13.68 -5.71
N THR A 13 0.43 13.40 -6.96
CA THR A 13 -0.97 13.41 -7.39
C THR A 13 -1.69 12.13 -6.93
N PRO A 14 -3.03 12.15 -6.88
CA PRO A 14 -3.79 10.92 -6.63
C PRO A 14 -3.43 9.81 -7.61
N ASP A 15 -3.27 10.15 -8.90
CA ASP A 15 -2.88 9.16 -9.90
C ASP A 15 -1.55 8.50 -9.58
N GLN A 16 -0.57 9.29 -9.15
CA GLN A 16 0.74 8.77 -8.81
C GLN A 16 0.67 7.81 -7.63
N MET A 17 -0.03 8.20 -6.59
CA MET A 17 -0.13 7.37 -5.39
C MET A 17 -0.99 6.12 -5.65
N PHE A 18 -2.08 6.27 -6.37
CA PHE A 18 -2.94 5.15 -6.72
C PHE A 18 -2.15 4.10 -7.53
N SER A 19 -1.37 4.55 -8.50
CA SER A 19 -0.58 3.65 -9.34
C SER A 19 0.42 2.83 -8.53
N LEU A 20 1.05 3.43 -7.52
CA LEU A 20 1.98 2.71 -6.65
C LEU A 20 1.27 1.63 -5.85
N VAL A 21 0.11 1.93 -5.31
CA VAL A 21 -0.65 0.98 -4.50
C VAL A 21 -1.18 -0.16 -5.37
N ASP A 22 -1.57 0.14 -6.62
CA ASP A 22 -2.07 -0.88 -7.53
C ASP A 22 -0.97 -1.79 -8.09
N ALA A 23 0.28 -1.34 -8.08
CA ALA A 23 1.40 -2.10 -8.65
C ALA A 23 1.90 -3.16 -7.67
N VAL A 24 1.03 -4.14 -7.34
CA VAL A 24 1.33 -5.16 -6.33
C VAL A 24 2.55 -6.00 -6.70
N GLU A 25 2.83 -6.16 -7.98
CA GLU A 25 3.97 -6.95 -8.44
C GLU A 25 5.31 -6.32 -8.07
N GLN A 26 5.32 -5.07 -7.66
CA GLN A 26 6.54 -4.36 -7.26
C GLN A 26 6.71 -4.27 -5.73
N TYR A 27 5.79 -4.78 -4.97
CA TYR A 27 5.80 -4.65 -3.51
C TYR A 27 7.08 -5.22 -2.88
N SER A 28 7.59 -6.33 -3.39
CA SER A 28 8.79 -6.95 -2.82
C SER A 28 10.03 -6.10 -3.01
N GLU A 29 10.00 -5.11 -3.90
CA GLU A 29 11.14 -4.24 -4.15
C GLU A 29 11.36 -3.20 -3.04
N PHE A 30 10.31 -2.88 -2.28
CA PHE A 30 10.43 -1.81 -1.28
C PHE A 30 9.76 -2.12 0.06
N LEU A 31 9.03 -3.21 0.17
CA LEU A 31 8.41 -3.60 1.44
C LEU A 31 9.25 -4.73 2.04
N PRO A 32 9.99 -4.46 3.13
CA PRO A 32 10.97 -5.43 3.66
C PRO A 32 10.35 -6.71 4.16
N TRP A 33 9.07 -6.69 4.50
CA TRP A 33 8.35 -7.88 4.96
C TRP A 33 7.75 -8.69 3.83
N CYS A 34 7.74 -8.17 2.61
CA CYS A 34 7.11 -8.83 1.47
C CYS A 34 8.11 -9.75 0.78
N GLY A 35 7.86 -11.05 0.83
CA GLY A 35 8.71 -12.05 0.21
C GLY A 35 8.41 -12.28 -1.27
N GLY A 36 7.33 -11.69 -1.77
CA GLY A 36 6.92 -11.83 -3.16
C GLY A 36 5.44 -11.62 -3.31
N THR A 37 4.99 -11.59 -4.56
CA THR A 37 3.57 -11.44 -4.86
C THR A 37 3.25 -12.27 -6.11
N THR A 38 1.97 -12.62 -6.27
CA THR A 38 1.47 -13.24 -7.48
C THR A 38 0.26 -12.44 -7.94
N LEU A 39 0.38 -11.82 -9.12
CA LEU A 39 -0.75 -11.13 -9.71
C LEU A 39 -1.66 -12.13 -10.38
N ILE A 40 -2.90 -12.25 -9.90
CA ILE A 40 -3.86 -13.22 -10.41
C ILE A 40 -4.70 -12.60 -11.53
N HIS A 41 -5.15 -11.36 -11.33
CA HIS A 41 -6.01 -10.67 -12.29
C HIS A 41 -5.88 -9.16 -12.13
N ARG A 42 -5.90 -8.46 -13.25
CA ARG A 42 -5.94 -6.99 -13.24
C ARG A 42 -6.74 -6.48 -14.44
N ASP A 43 -7.69 -5.62 -14.14
CA ASP A 43 -8.39 -4.82 -15.15
C ASP A 43 -8.61 -3.43 -14.55
N PRO A 44 -9.25 -2.49 -15.28
CA PRO A 44 -9.44 -1.14 -14.73
C PRO A 44 -10.26 -1.06 -13.46
N GLU A 45 -11.05 -2.07 -13.16
CA GLU A 45 -11.96 -2.05 -12.02
C GLU A 45 -11.55 -2.95 -10.88
N THR A 46 -10.67 -3.92 -11.12
CA THR A 46 -10.34 -4.94 -10.12
C THR A 46 -8.89 -5.38 -10.24
N THR A 47 -8.23 -5.57 -9.10
CA THR A 47 -6.94 -6.24 -9.03
C THR A 47 -7.03 -7.32 -7.97
N ARG A 48 -6.67 -8.55 -8.33
CA ARG A 48 -6.62 -9.67 -7.40
C ARG A 48 -5.19 -10.18 -7.35
N ALA A 49 -4.65 -10.32 -6.15
CA ALA A 49 -3.25 -10.71 -5.98
C ALA A 49 -3.05 -11.43 -4.67
N THR A 50 -2.04 -12.30 -4.64
CA THR A 50 -1.56 -12.96 -3.43
C THR A 50 -0.29 -12.25 -2.97
N ILE A 51 -0.21 -11.97 -1.68
CA ILE A 51 0.95 -11.32 -1.08
C ILE A 51 1.56 -12.29 -0.07
N PHE A 52 2.88 -12.49 -0.19
CA PHE A 52 3.61 -13.39 0.69
C PHE A 52 4.34 -12.58 1.75
N ILE A 53 4.06 -12.89 3.02
CA ILE A 53 4.77 -12.29 4.15
C ILE A 53 5.93 -13.19 4.52
N ASN A 54 7.12 -12.61 4.62
CA ASN A 54 8.31 -13.30 5.09
C ASN A 54 9.07 -12.33 5.99
N TYR A 55 8.86 -12.42 7.29
CA TYR A 55 9.40 -11.43 8.21
C TYR A 55 9.57 -12.05 9.60
N ARG A 56 10.79 -11.99 10.12
CA ARG A 56 11.13 -12.48 11.47
C ARG A 56 10.66 -13.92 11.71
N GLY A 57 10.86 -14.77 10.70
CA GLY A 57 10.49 -16.17 10.80
C GLY A 57 9.03 -16.47 10.53
N ILE A 58 8.21 -15.45 10.34
CA ILE A 58 6.80 -15.62 10.00
C ILE A 58 6.67 -15.69 8.49
N ARG A 59 6.05 -16.77 7.99
CA ARG A 59 5.79 -16.98 6.58
C ARG A 59 4.32 -17.28 6.39
N GLN A 60 3.62 -16.33 5.80
CA GLN A 60 2.19 -16.43 5.55
C GLN A 60 1.88 -15.83 4.20
N SER A 61 0.73 -16.17 3.66
CA SER A 61 0.27 -15.54 2.44
C SER A 61 -1.22 -15.25 2.57
N PHE A 62 -1.65 -14.24 1.84
CA PHE A 62 -3.07 -13.92 1.77
C PHE A 62 -3.37 -13.32 0.41
N THR A 63 -4.60 -13.56 -0.05
CA THR A 63 -5.07 -13.07 -1.34
C THR A 63 -6.16 -12.06 -1.11
N THR A 64 -6.05 -10.91 -1.77
CA THR A 64 -7.07 -9.88 -1.70
C THR A 64 -7.62 -9.58 -3.08
N GLU A 65 -8.83 -9.07 -3.08
CA GLU A 65 -9.44 -8.48 -4.27
C GLU A 65 -9.65 -7.00 -4.00
N ASN A 66 -9.06 -6.17 -4.84
CA ASN A 66 -9.12 -4.73 -4.69
C ASN A 66 -10.07 -4.18 -5.74
N ILE A 67 -11.10 -3.48 -5.29
CA ILE A 67 -12.07 -2.85 -6.18
C ILE A 67 -11.64 -1.41 -6.37
N LYS A 68 -11.37 -1.04 -7.61
CA LYS A 68 -10.71 0.21 -7.94
C LYS A 68 -11.68 1.25 -8.47
N ARG A 69 -11.54 2.46 -7.97
CA ARG A 69 -12.23 3.65 -8.48
C ARG A 69 -11.17 4.71 -8.70
N ALA A 70 -10.37 4.47 -9.74
CA ALA A 70 -9.18 5.29 -10.01
C ALA A 70 -9.56 6.72 -10.34
N PRO A 71 -8.77 7.68 -9.86
CA PRO A 71 -7.62 7.53 -8.99
C PRO A 71 -7.93 7.76 -7.51
N ALA A 72 -9.20 7.77 -7.13
CA ALA A 72 -9.64 8.30 -5.83
C ALA A 72 -9.65 7.24 -4.73
N GLU A 73 -9.97 6.00 -5.06
CA GLU A 73 -10.28 5.03 -4.03
C GLU A 73 -9.97 3.60 -4.46
N MET A 74 -9.57 2.79 -3.49
CA MET A 74 -9.37 1.35 -3.71
C MET A 74 -9.90 0.63 -2.46
N LEU A 75 -10.87 -0.25 -2.66
CA LEU A 75 -11.44 -1.05 -1.58
C LEU A 75 -10.76 -2.42 -1.56
N LEU A 76 -10.40 -2.85 -0.36
CA LEU A 76 -9.67 -4.10 -0.14
C LEU A 76 -10.60 -5.11 0.53
N ARG A 77 -10.62 -6.34 0.02
CA ARG A 77 -11.32 -7.41 0.70
C ARG A 77 -10.57 -8.72 0.59
N LEU A 78 -10.73 -9.55 1.60
CA LEU A 78 -10.07 -10.84 1.67
C LEU A 78 -10.73 -11.83 0.72
N VAL A 79 -9.89 -12.57 -0.03
CA VAL A 79 -10.32 -13.75 -0.77
C VAL A 79 -9.92 -15.00 -0.02
N GLU A 80 -8.67 -15.03 0.48
CA GLU A 80 -8.12 -16.20 1.13
C GLU A 80 -6.96 -15.79 2.03
N GLY A 81 -6.82 -16.43 3.19
CA GLY A 81 -5.71 -16.14 4.08
C GLY A 81 -6.02 -16.52 5.53
N PRO A 82 -5.08 -16.23 6.45
CA PRO A 82 -5.22 -16.61 7.86
C PRO A 82 -6.15 -15.72 8.67
N PHE A 83 -6.98 -14.96 8.00
CA PHE A 83 -7.90 -14.02 8.64
C PHE A 83 -9.32 -14.55 8.66
N ARG A 84 -10.04 -14.23 9.73
CA ARG A 84 -11.49 -14.34 9.72
C ARG A 84 -12.08 -13.18 8.92
N THR A 85 -11.52 -11.99 9.09
CA THR A 85 -11.89 -10.80 8.34
C THR A 85 -10.65 -10.01 7.99
N LEU A 86 -10.66 -9.45 6.78
CA LEU A 86 -9.68 -8.46 6.36
C LEU A 86 -10.38 -7.59 5.33
N ALA A 87 -10.53 -6.31 5.65
CA ALA A 87 -11.19 -5.37 4.76
C ALA A 87 -10.65 -3.97 5.02
N GLY A 88 -10.69 -3.13 4.02
CA GLY A 88 -10.24 -1.77 4.18
C GLY A 88 -10.32 -0.96 2.92
N SER A 89 -9.70 0.20 2.96
CA SER A 89 -9.70 1.09 1.82
C SER A 89 -8.47 1.99 1.82
N TRP A 90 -8.04 2.31 0.61
CA TRP A 90 -7.15 3.43 0.34
C TRP A 90 -7.99 4.55 -0.26
N ARG A 91 -7.71 5.77 0.14
CA ARG A 91 -8.39 6.93 -0.43
C ARG A 91 -7.35 8.01 -0.74
N PHE A 92 -7.47 8.59 -1.92
CA PHE A 92 -6.53 9.61 -2.41
C PHE A 92 -7.32 10.84 -2.80
N THR A 93 -7.29 11.86 -1.95
CA THR A 93 -8.08 13.08 -2.14
C THR A 93 -7.19 14.19 -2.67
N ASP A 94 -7.53 14.74 -3.84
CA ASP A 94 -6.76 15.80 -4.45
C ASP A 94 -6.84 17.08 -3.61
N LEU A 95 -5.69 17.75 -3.46
CA LEU A 95 -5.58 18.99 -2.67
C LEU A 95 -5.39 20.18 -3.61
N ALA A 96 -6.40 20.43 -4.43
CA ALA A 96 -6.40 21.58 -5.35
C ALA A 96 -5.18 21.59 -6.27
N GLY A 97 -4.75 20.43 -6.73
CA GLY A 97 -3.63 20.29 -7.65
C GLY A 97 -2.27 20.35 -7.01
N ARG A 98 -2.19 20.50 -5.67
CA ARG A 98 -0.92 20.64 -4.97
C ARG A 98 -0.41 19.34 -4.38
N GLY A 99 -1.11 18.23 -4.60
CA GLY A 99 -0.78 16.95 -4.04
C GLY A 99 -2.04 16.24 -3.64
N CYS A 100 -1.94 15.30 -2.71
CA CYS A 100 -3.13 14.62 -2.24
C CYS A 100 -3.02 14.21 -0.77
N LYS A 101 -4.18 13.95 -0.18
CA LYS A 101 -4.27 13.31 1.12
C LYS A 101 -4.42 11.82 0.88
N VAL A 102 -3.50 11.04 1.43
CA VAL A 102 -3.53 9.57 1.36
C VAL A 102 -4.11 9.06 2.66
N GLU A 103 -5.15 8.25 2.59
CA GLU A 103 -5.77 7.67 3.77
C GLU A 103 -5.83 6.16 3.63
N LEU A 104 -5.41 5.45 4.67
CA LEU A 104 -5.54 4.00 4.78
C LEU A 104 -6.41 3.68 5.97
N ASN A 105 -7.44 2.87 5.74
CA ASN A 105 -8.28 2.33 6.80
C ASN A 105 -8.29 0.82 6.59
N LEU A 106 -7.81 0.08 7.59
CA LEU A 106 -7.69 -1.37 7.48
C LEU A 106 -8.22 -2.00 8.76
N ARG A 107 -9.14 -2.97 8.61
CA ARG A 107 -9.71 -3.73 9.72
C ARG A 107 -9.44 -5.20 9.48
N TYR A 108 -9.01 -5.89 10.53
CA TYR A 108 -8.68 -7.29 10.39
C TYR A 108 -8.86 -8.06 11.69
N GLU A 109 -9.10 -9.36 11.54
CA GLU A 109 -9.19 -10.29 12.65
C GLU A 109 -8.66 -11.63 12.16
N PHE A 110 -7.77 -12.24 12.95
CA PHE A 110 -7.20 -13.52 12.57
C PHE A 110 -8.18 -14.67 12.85
N ALA A 111 -7.98 -15.79 12.16
CA ALA A 111 -8.83 -16.97 12.29
C ALA A 111 -8.36 -17.81 13.48
N GLY A 112 -8.59 -17.29 14.70
CA GLY A 112 -8.28 -17.99 15.94
C GLY A 112 -7.18 -17.33 16.74
N ARG A 113 -7.12 -17.73 18.03
CA ARG A 113 -6.18 -17.13 18.98
C ARG A 113 -4.73 -17.47 18.72
N VAL A 114 -4.47 -18.68 18.23
CA VAL A 114 -3.10 -19.11 17.97
C VAL A 114 -2.49 -18.26 16.86
N LEU A 115 -3.24 -18.08 15.77
CA LEU A 115 -2.79 -17.24 14.67
C LEU A 115 -2.64 -15.79 15.12
N ASP A 116 -3.57 -15.30 15.92
CA ASP A 116 -3.50 -13.94 16.44
C ASP A 116 -2.24 -13.72 17.26
N LYS A 117 -1.87 -14.67 18.10
CA LYS A 117 -0.66 -14.55 18.92
C LYS A 117 0.62 -14.63 18.11
N LEU A 118 0.65 -15.49 17.09
CA LEU A 118 1.85 -15.72 16.29
C LEU A 118 2.05 -14.63 15.25
N ILE A 119 1.00 -14.27 14.55
CA ILE A 119 1.09 -13.38 13.39
C ILE A 119 0.68 -11.95 13.73
N GLY A 120 -0.19 -11.79 14.73
CA GLY A 120 -0.78 -10.51 15.07
C GLY A 120 0.23 -9.37 15.25
N PRO A 121 1.24 -9.55 16.12
CA PRO A 121 2.23 -8.47 16.32
C PRO A 121 2.99 -8.10 15.05
N VAL A 122 3.34 -9.09 14.23
CA VAL A 122 4.04 -8.86 12.97
C VAL A 122 3.13 -8.13 12.00
N PHE A 123 1.89 -8.61 11.85
CA PHE A 123 0.96 -8.00 10.91
C PHE A 123 0.58 -6.57 11.33
N HIS A 124 0.43 -6.35 12.63
CA HIS A 124 0.14 -5.01 13.14
C HIS A 124 1.27 -4.03 12.81
N HIS A 125 2.51 -4.49 12.97
CA HIS A 125 3.68 -3.70 12.60
C HIS A 125 3.68 -3.40 11.09
N ILE A 126 3.43 -4.42 10.28
CA ILE A 126 3.36 -4.27 8.82
C ILE A 126 2.32 -3.22 8.45
N ALA A 127 1.10 -3.38 8.96
CA ALA A 127 0.01 -2.46 8.63
C ALA A 127 0.32 -1.04 9.08
N GLY A 128 0.97 -0.91 10.24
CA GLY A 128 1.31 0.39 10.79
C GLY A 128 2.40 1.14 10.04
N THR A 129 3.17 0.45 9.19
CA THR A 129 4.25 1.07 8.42
C THR A 129 3.92 1.26 6.94
N LEU A 130 2.75 0.81 6.50
CA LEU A 130 2.42 0.81 5.07
C LEU A 130 2.42 2.19 4.43
N VAL A 131 1.73 3.15 5.04
CA VAL A 131 1.61 4.48 4.45
C VAL A 131 2.97 5.11 4.26
N GLU A 132 3.82 5.03 5.28
CA GLU A 132 5.17 5.60 5.21
C GLU A 132 5.99 4.93 4.11
N ALA A 133 5.87 3.61 3.97
CA ALA A 133 6.61 2.88 2.95
C ALA A 133 6.21 3.32 1.54
N PHE A 134 4.92 3.53 1.30
CA PHE A 134 4.47 4.01 0.00
C PHE A 134 4.90 5.45 -0.27
N VAL A 135 4.92 6.29 0.75
CA VAL A 135 5.43 7.67 0.60
C VAL A 135 6.89 7.66 0.21
N LYS A 136 7.71 6.85 0.87
CA LYS A 136 9.12 6.72 0.53
C LYS A 136 9.31 6.18 -0.88
N ARG A 137 8.48 5.21 -1.27
CA ARG A 137 8.54 4.68 -2.64
C ARG A 137 8.20 5.74 -3.66
N ALA A 138 7.20 6.57 -3.37
CA ALA A 138 6.82 7.67 -4.24
C ALA A 138 7.98 8.63 -4.45
N GLU A 139 8.71 8.94 -3.38
CA GLU A 139 9.90 9.79 -3.47
C GLU A 139 10.98 9.17 -4.35
N GLN A 140 11.14 7.86 -4.28
CA GLN A 140 12.12 7.17 -5.10
C GLN A 140 11.73 7.14 -6.57
N VAL A 141 10.46 6.91 -6.85
CA VAL A 141 9.97 6.72 -8.22
C VAL A 141 9.70 8.05 -8.92
N TYR A 142 9.08 8.99 -8.22
CA TYR A 142 8.64 10.25 -8.81
C TYR A 142 9.55 11.43 -8.47
N GLY A 143 10.46 11.26 -7.52
CA GLY A 143 11.38 12.31 -7.11
C GLY A 143 10.75 13.27 -6.12
N ARG A 144 11.61 13.91 -5.32
CA ARG A 144 11.15 14.84 -4.29
C ARG A 144 10.74 16.19 -4.83
N ASN A 145 11.33 16.56 -5.95
CA ASN A 145 11.14 17.87 -6.56
C ASN A 145 10.49 17.73 -7.92
N SER A 146 9.63 16.80 -8.05
CA SER A 146 8.89 16.62 -9.28
C SER A 146 7.93 17.77 -9.53
N VAL A 147 8.02 18.75 -8.63
CA VAL A 147 7.24 19.95 -8.73
C VAL A 147 8.14 21.08 -9.10
N ASN A 148 9.01 21.05 -8.73
CA ASN A 148 9.73 22.03 -8.82
C ASN A 148 10.38 22.32 -9.07
N GLY A 149 10.52 21.53 -8.97
CA GLY A 149 10.95 21.79 -9.12
C GLY A 149 11.65 21.49 -8.99
N GLU A 150 11.92 21.32 -9.13
CA GLU A 150 12.38 21.36 -9.00
C GLU A 150 12.99 20.95 -8.57
N ARG A 151 13.42 20.67 -8.68
CA ARG A 151 13.86 20.66 -8.31
C ARG A 151 14.46 20.28 -8.20
N THR A 152 14.95 20.21 -8.55
CA THR A 152 15.33 20.26 -8.47
C THR A 152 15.98 19.87 -8.57
N ASP A 153 16.45 19.74 -8.91
CA ASP A 153 16.87 19.82 -8.89
C ASP A 153 17.31 19.42 -9.06
N ALA A 154 17.68 19.41 -9.36
CA ALA A 154 17.85 19.38 -9.35
C ALA A 154 18.08 18.76 -9.48
N GLY A 155 18.17 18.54 -9.94
CA GLY A 155 17.96 18.52 -9.83
C GLY A 155 18.06 17.85 -10.12
N CYS A 156 18.08 17.62 -10.45
CA CYS A 156 17.77 17.67 -10.51
C CYS A 156 17.86 17.20 -10.82
N THR A 157 17.85 16.78 -11.06
CA THR A 157 17.43 16.83 -11.20
C THR A 157 17.44 16.34 -11.36
N ASP A 158 17.37 15.94 -11.45
CA ASP A 158 16.89 15.95 -11.49
C ASP A 158 16.85 15.36 -11.65
N ALA A 159 16.83 15.01 -11.74
CA ALA A 159 16.28 14.84 -11.81
C ALA A 159 16.15 14.02 -11.95
N THR A 160 15.95 13.59 -12.15
CA THR A 160 15.44 13.33 -12.26
C THR A 160 15.35 12.66 -12.38
N ARG A 161 14.98 12.19 -12.58
CA ARG A 161 14.52 11.90 -12.76
C ARG A 161 14.40 11.62 -12.80
#